data_50524148d32eb091ba1a55a50a628488
#
_entry.id   50524148d32eb091ba1a55a50a628488
#
_cell.length_a   1.000
_cell.length_b   1.000
_cell.length_c   1.000
_cell.angle_alpha   90.00
_cell.angle_beta   90.00
_cell.angle_gamma   90.00
#
_symmetry.space_group_name_H-M   'P 1'
#
loop_
_entity.id
_entity.type
_entity.pdbx_description
1 polymer ?
#
loop_
_entity_poly.entity_id
_entity_poly.type
_entity_poly.pdbx_seq_one_letter_code
_entity_poly.pdbx_strand_id
1 'polypeptide(L)'
;EVMNSWGTDWGNQGFTWIRYQDFSSIVKYAFELITSSPNNTQASISDLVEKTLSGSLDIVLASGEKVGITIAKMERGIKAVKVAPVKGVNYQTAKGYPSETRYRLYFTNEEPAYVYVLGSDLTGAVGQVFPPDAHTSAYLSYPGNAIALPDETWYIEMDNTVGTDFIGIVYSLQALNMEMMVEKMNKTTGTFPEKLQTILGDRLIPNEAITYRTDRIGFQAKSTGHTALATIIAMEHTAKQ
;
A
#
# COMPACT_ATOMS: atom_id res chain seq x y z
N GLU A 1 -4.75 -4.19 -22.76
CA GLU A 1 -5.26 -5.22 -23.68
C GLU A 1 -6.78 -5.30 -23.52
N VAL A 2 -7.49 -5.51 -24.63
CA VAL A 2 -8.95 -5.62 -24.65
C VAL A 2 -9.34 -6.89 -25.40
N MET A 3 -10.23 -7.68 -24.83
CA MET A 3 -10.86 -8.84 -25.46
C MET A 3 -12.20 -8.41 -26.06
N ASN A 4 -12.49 -8.81 -27.29
CA ASN A 4 -13.80 -8.59 -27.90
C ASN A 4 -14.67 -9.86 -27.89
N SER A 5 -15.93 -9.69 -28.28
CA SER A 5 -16.91 -10.77 -28.38
C SER A 5 -17.02 -11.40 -29.78
N TRP A 6 -16.14 -11.03 -30.72
CA TRP A 6 -16.22 -11.47 -32.13
C TRP A 6 -15.45 -12.77 -32.43
N GLY A 7 -14.85 -13.37 -31.40
CA GLY A 7 -14.14 -14.64 -31.52
C GLY A 7 -12.64 -14.50 -31.76
N THR A 8 -11.98 -15.64 -31.82
CA THR A 8 -10.51 -15.76 -31.93
C THR A 8 -9.94 -15.38 -33.28
N ASP A 9 -10.77 -15.26 -34.30
CA ASP A 9 -10.33 -14.91 -35.67
C ASP A 9 -10.12 -13.42 -35.89
N TRP A 10 -10.46 -12.59 -34.86
CA TRP A 10 -10.26 -11.16 -34.91
C TRP A 10 -9.06 -10.74 -34.03
N GLY A 11 -8.28 -9.79 -34.53
CA GLY A 11 -7.14 -9.22 -33.78
C GLY A 11 -6.05 -10.28 -33.51
N ASN A 12 -5.50 -10.24 -32.31
CA ASN A 12 -4.57 -11.26 -31.84
C ASN A 12 -5.34 -12.28 -31.01
N GLN A 13 -5.89 -13.32 -31.62
CA GLN A 13 -6.69 -14.38 -30.97
C GLN A 13 -7.88 -13.83 -30.15
N GLY A 14 -8.56 -12.83 -30.67
CA GLY A 14 -9.69 -12.18 -29.99
C GLY A 14 -9.29 -10.99 -29.12
N PHE A 15 -8.02 -10.60 -29.08
CA PHE A 15 -7.51 -9.50 -28.30
C PHE A 15 -6.93 -8.38 -29.16
N THR A 16 -6.94 -7.16 -28.61
CA THR A 16 -6.25 -5.99 -29.17
C THR A 16 -5.68 -5.11 -28.08
N TRP A 17 -4.73 -4.24 -28.49
CA TRP A 17 -4.19 -3.21 -27.60
C TRP A 17 -4.79 -1.86 -28.00
N ILE A 18 -5.30 -1.13 -27.01
CA ILE A 18 -5.82 0.22 -27.20
C ILE A 18 -5.01 1.14 -26.27
N ARG A 19 -4.54 2.27 -26.79
CA ARG A 19 -3.87 3.27 -25.95
C ARG A 19 -4.88 3.86 -24.96
N TYR A 20 -4.44 4.18 -23.76
CA TYR A 20 -5.33 4.71 -22.71
C TYR A 20 -6.10 5.97 -23.14
N GLN A 21 -5.45 6.87 -23.89
CA GLN A 21 -6.09 8.07 -24.41
C GLN A 21 -7.24 7.75 -25.39
N ASP A 22 -7.02 6.79 -26.28
CA ASP A 22 -8.04 6.35 -27.24
C ASP A 22 -9.16 5.60 -26.51
N PHE A 23 -8.81 4.75 -25.53
CA PHE A 23 -9.76 4.02 -24.70
C PHE A 23 -10.68 4.99 -23.94
N SER A 24 -10.13 6.01 -23.28
CA SER A 24 -10.91 6.99 -22.53
C SER A 24 -11.87 7.80 -23.42
N SER A 25 -11.57 7.95 -24.71
CA SER A 25 -12.44 8.68 -25.65
C SER A 25 -13.60 7.86 -26.20
N ILE A 26 -13.48 6.53 -26.23
CA ILE A 26 -14.49 5.62 -26.83
C ILE A 26 -15.33 4.87 -25.78
N VAL A 27 -14.77 4.64 -24.58
CA VAL A 27 -15.48 3.92 -23.52
C VAL A 27 -16.38 4.89 -22.75
N LYS A 28 -17.67 4.61 -22.76
CA LYS A 28 -18.66 5.40 -22.01
C LYS A 28 -18.90 4.87 -20.59
N TYR A 29 -18.73 3.56 -20.41
CA TYR A 29 -18.95 2.87 -19.14
C TYR A 29 -17.95 1.72 -19.03
N ALA A 30 -17.40 1.51 -17.86
CA ALA A 30 -16.60 0.34 -17.49
C ALA A 30 -17.16 -0.23 -16.19
N PHE A 31 -17.25 -1.54 -16.12
CA PHE A 31 -17.74 -2.26 -14.94
C PHE A 31 -16.74 -3.34 -14.59
N GLU A 32 -16.42 -3.47 -13.32
CA GLU A 32 -15.73 -4.61 -12.78
C GLU A 32 -16.75 -5.63 -12.29
N LEU A 33 -16.67 -6.86 -12.79
CA LEU A 33 -17.50 -7.94 -12.29
C LEU A 33 -16.75 -8.69 -11.18
N ILE A 34 -17.11 -8.42 -9.94
CA ILE A 34 -16.60 -9.15 -8.79
C ILE A 34 -17.52 -10.34 -8.54
N THR A 35 -17.07 -11.55 -8.85
CA THR A 35 -17.77 -12.79 -8.48
C THR A 35 -17.38 -13.14 -7.05
N SER A 36 -18.21 -12.80 -6.07
CA SER A 36 -18.10 -13.36 -4.73
C SER A 36 -18.76 -14.75 -4.71
N SER A 37 -18.02 -15.78 -4.37
CA SER A 37 -18.63 -17.05 -3.99
C SER A 37 -19.53 -16.81 -2.78
N PRO A 38 -20.78 -17.35 -2.76
CA PRO A 38 -21.64 -17.23 -1.60
C PRO A 38 -20.91 -17.84 -0.39
N ASN A 39 -20.92 -17.09 0.71
CA ASN A 39 -20.30 -17.45 1.98
C ASN A 39 -20.66 -18.87 2.40
N ASN A 40 -19.74 -19.79 2.18
CA ASN A 40 -19.77 -21.06 2.88
C ASN A 40 -18.88 -20.89 4.13
N THR A 41 -19.49 -20.81 5.30
CA THR A 41 -18.86 -20.69 6.62
C THR A 41 -18.14 -21.98 7.07
N GLN A 42 -17.73 -22.81 6.15
CA GLN A 42 -16.75 -23.85 6.41
C GLN A 42 -15.38 -23.27 6.08
N ALA A 43 -14.48 -23.24 7.08
CA ALA A 43 -13.06 -22.99 6.85
C ALA A 43 -12.65 -23.87 5.67
N SER A 44 -12.50 -23.26 4.52
CA SER A 44 -12.25 -24.01 3.29
C SER A 44 -10.82 -24.54 3.36
N ILE A 45 -10.59 -25.71 2.80
CA ILE A 45 -9.23 -26.29 2.65
C ILE A 45 -8.26 -25.26 2.02
N SER A 46 -8.77 -24.27 1.28
CA SER A 46 -8.02 -23.14 0.75
C SER A 46 -7.35 -22.25 1.82
N ASP A 47 -7.87 -22.24 3.05
CA ASP A 47 -7.29 -21.45 4.16
C ASP A 47 -6.09 -22.15 4.80
N LEU A 48 -5.90 -23.43 4.50
CA LEU A 48 -4.75 -24.23 4.93
C LEU A 48 -3.60 -24.23 3.90
N VAL A 49 -3.81 -23.65 2.72
CA VAL A 49 -2.76 -23.54 1.70
C VAL A 49 -1.86 -22.35 2.03
N GLU A 50 -0.55 -22.59 2.13
CA GLU A 50 0.44 -21.53 2.26
C GLU A 50 0.32 -20.58 1.06
N LYS A 51 0.13 -19.30 1.33
CA LYS A 51 0.10 -18.23 0.33
C LYS A 51 1.35 -17.38 0.47
N THR A 52 1.96 -17.05 -0.65
CA THR A 52 3.06 -16.09 -0.70
C THR A 52 2.48 -14.71 -0.99
N LEU A 53 2.97 -13.70 -0.28
CA LEU A 53 2.63 -12.31 -0.46
C LEU A 53 3.93 -11.55 -0.64
N SER A 54 4.12 -10.88 -1.77
CA SER A 54 5.31 -10.07 -1.99
C SER A 54 5.00 -8.81 -2.80
N GLY A 55 5.75 -7.78 -2.52
CA GLY A 55 5.62 -6.50 -3.18
C GLY A 55 6.75 -5.54 -2.83
N SER A 56 6.83 -4.47 -3.59
CA SER A 56 7.82 -3.42 -3.36
C SER A 56 7.21 -2.04 -3.62
N LEU A 57 7.84 -1.03 -3.04
CA LEU A 57 7.42 0.35 -3.16
C LEU A 57 8.63 1.24 -3.42
N ASP A 58 8.47 2.20 -4.33
CA ASP A 58 9.35 3.35 -4.46
C ASP A 58 8.57 4.62 -4.07
N ILE A 59 9.20 5.52 -3.33
CA ILE A 59 8.71 6.88 -3.09
C ILE A 59 9.50 7.79 -4.02
N VAL A 60 8.82 8.51 -4.90
CA VAL A 60 9.46 9.35 -5.92
C VAL A 60 8.96 10.78 -5.78
N LEU A 61 9.87 11.72 -5.59
CA LEU A 61 9.56 13.14 -5.50
C LEU A 61 9.04 13.68 -6.84
N ALA A 62 8.36 14.81 -6.80
CA ALA A 62 7.92 15.51 -8.02
C ALA A 62 9.08 15.91 -8.94
N SER A 63 10.32 16.01 -8.40
CA SER A 63 11.54 16.20 -9.18
C SER A 63 12.00 14.96 -9.96
N GLY A 64 11.41 13.78 -9.70
CA GLY A 64 11.84 12.49 -10.23
C GLY A 64 12.90 11.78 -9.37
N GLU A 65 13.40 12.40 -8.30
CA GLU A 65 14.35 11.79 -7.38
C GLU A 65 13.66 10.73 -6.51
N LYS A 66 14.29 9.55 -6.37
CA LYS A 66 13.80 8.54 -5.42
C LYS A 66 14.20 8.93 -4.00
N VAL A 67 13.26 8.76 -3.08
CA VAL A 67 13.48 8.95 -1.65
C VAL A 67 14.39 7.84 -1.13
N GLY A 68 15.53 8.21 -0.56
CA GLY A 68 16.41 7.27 0.12
C GLY A 68 15.77 6.74 1.40
N ILE A 69 15.85 5.44 1.62
CA ILE A 69 15.27 4.76 2.79
C ILE A 69 16.31 3.94 3.54
N THR A 70 16.04 3.72 4.81
CA THR A 70 16.78 2.78 5.67
C THR A 70 15.79 1.89 6.40
N ILE A 71 16.22 0.67 6.76
CA ILE A 71 15.41 -0.19 7.64
C ILE A 71 15.42 0.41 9.04
N ALA A 72 14.25 0.55 9.63
CA ALA A 72 14.09 0.97 11.02
C ALA A 72 14.50 -0.20 11.95
N LYS A 73 15.81 -0.35 12.24
CA LYS A 73 16.32 -1.37 13.17
C LYS A 73 16.27 -0.84 14.59
N MET A 74 15.73 -1.63 15.50
CA MET A 74 16.05 -1.48 16.92
C MET A 74 17.48 -1.98 17.14
N GLU A 75 18.46 -1.08 17.15
CA GLU A 75 19.83 -1.41 17.55
C GLU A 75 19.89 -1.62 19.07
N ARG A 76 20.26 -2.83 19.48
CA ARG A 76 20.72 -3.11 20.83
C ARG A 76 22.19 -2.70 20.92
N GLY A 77 22.46 -1.47 21.38
CA GLY A 77 23.82 -1.01 21.61
C GLY A 77 23.89 0.51 21.80
N ILE A 78 24.79 0.96 22.67
CA ILE A 78 25.00 2.38 23.01
C ILE A 78 25.73 3.07 21.85
N LYS A 79 24.96 3.65 20.93
CA LYS A 79 25.45 4.71 20.03
C LYS A 79 24.35 5.76 19.92
N ALA A 80 24.73 7.03 19.99
CA ALA A 80 23.82 8.16 19.90
C ALA A 80 22.98 8.07 18.62
N VAL A 81 21.73 7.68 18.72
CA VAL A 81 20.76 7.67 17.65
C VAL A 81 19.95 8.97 17.76
N LYS A 82 19.86 9.73 16.68
CA LYS A 82 19.19 11.03 16.67
C LYS A 82 17.68 10.97 16.96
N VAL A 83 17.04 9.84 16.72
CA VAL A 83 15.63 9.57 17.07
C VAL A 83 15.51 8.09 17.38
N ALA A 84 14.87 7.71 18.50
CA ALA A 84 14.57 6.32 18.78
C ALA A 84 13.60 5.77 17.73
N PRO A 85 13.86 4.60 17.12
CA PRO A 85 12.96 4.03 16.13
C PRO A 85 11.58 3.80 16.77
N VAL A 86 10.53 4.28 16.13
CA VAL A 86 9.16 4.07 16.58
C VAL A 86 8.84 2.58 16.44
N LYS A 87 8.40 1.96 17.51
CA LYS A 87 8.04 0.54 17.51
C LYS A 87 6.96 0.28 16.45
N GLY A 88 7.18 -0.73 15.62
CA GLY A 88 6.25 -1.10 14.54
C GLY A 88 6.50 -0.43 13.20
N VAL A 89 7.47 0.49 13.11
CA VAL A 89 7.95 1.04 11.82
C VAL A 89 8.93 0.08 11.17
N ASN A 90 8.78 -0.14 9.87
CA ASN A 90 9.63 -1.05 9.10
C ASN A 90 10.75 -0.30 8.37
N TYR A 91 10.44 0.89 7.86
CA TYR A 91 11.36 1.73 7.09
C TYR A 91 11.30 3.18 7.56
N GLN A 92 12.38 3.89 7.37
CA GLN A 92 12.43 5.34 7.59
C GLN A 92 13.19 6.04 6.46
N THR A 93 12.87 7.29 6.20
CA THR A 93 13.61 8.10 5.23
C THR A 93 15.04 8.36 5.70
N ALA A 94 15.98 8.37 4.76
CA ALA A 94 17.40 8.61 5.05
C ALA A 94 17.70 10.06 5.42
N LYS A 95 16.81 10.99 5.05
CA LYS A 95 16.89 12.44 5.36
C LYS A 95 15.49 12.99 5.59
N GLY A 96 15.40 14.17 6.21
CA GLY A 96 14.17 14.93 6.33
C GLY A 96 13.76 15.61 5.03
N TYR A 97 12.46 15.81 4.87
CA TYR A 97 11.84 16.51 3.75
C TYR A 97 11.02 17.69 4.28
N PRO A 98 11.11 18.87 3.64
CA PRO A 98 10.38 20.04 4.09
C PRO A 98 8.89 19.96 3.76
N SER A 99 8.07 20.72 4.49
CA SER A 99 6.66 20.98 4.16
C SER A 99 6.51 21.35 2.68
N GLU A 100 5.37 21.00 2.09
CA GLU A 100 5.03 21.15 0.68
C GLU A 100 5.84 20.22 -0.26
N THR A 101 6.64 19.31 0.27
CA THR A 101 7.28 18.26 -0.55
C THR A 101 6.21 17.40 -1.19
N ARG A 102 6.28 17.27 -2.52
CA ARG A 102 5.36 16.45 -3.32
C ARG A 102 6.01 15.18 -3.76
N TYR A 103 5.30 14.08 -3.61
CA TYR A 103 5.79 12.74 -3.98
C TYR A 103 4.66 11.83 -4.45
N ARG A 104 5.04 10.75 -5.13
CA ARG A 104 4.16 9.62 -5.46
C ARG A 104 4.73 8.34 -4.89
N LEU A 105 3.86 7.41 -4.68
CA LEU A 105 4.22 6.03 -4.34
C LEU A 105 4.06 5.19 -5.59
N TYR A 106 5.08 4.42 -5.94
CA TYR A 106 5.01 3.44 -7.04
C TYR A 106 5.04 2.05 -6.43
N PHE A 107 3.88 1.42 -6.37
CA PHE A 107 3.72 0.11 -5.78
C PHE A 107 3.78 -0.99 -6.86
N THR A 108 4.56 -2.03 -6.61
CA THR A 108 4.62 -3.23 -7.46
C THR A 108 4.23 -4.44 -6.62
N ASN A 109 3.13 -5.08 -6.97
CA ASN A 109 2.73 -6.35 -6.39
C ASN A 109 3.26 -7.51 -7.24
N GLU A 110 3.64 -8.60 -6.59
CA GLU A 110 4.08 -9.83 -7.27
C GLU A 110 2.95 -10.86 -7.38
N GLU A 111 1.91 -10.74 -6.55
CA GLU A 111 0.67 -11.51 -6.62
C GLU A 111 -0.55 -10.57 -6.62
N PRO A 112 -1.69 -11.03 -7.17
CA PRO A 112 -2.95 -10.27 -7.07
C PRO A 112 -3.37 -10.05 -5.62
N ALA A 113 -3.61 -8.79 -5.25
CA ALA A 113 -4.03 -8.44 -3.90
C ALA A 113 -4.73 -7.08 -3.83
N TYR A 114 -5.39 -6.83 -2.73
CA TYR A 114 -5.88 -5.50 -2.36
C TYR A 114 -4.75 -4.71 -1.71
N VAL A 115 -4.54 -3.49 -2.18
CA VAL A 115 -3.55 -2.56 -1.62
C VAL A 115 -4.27 -1.33 -1.11
N TYR A 116 -3.93 -0.92 0.11
CA TYR A 116 -4.46 0.28 0.74
C TYR A 116 -3.31 1.12 1.28
N VAL A 117 -3.42 2.43 1.16
CA VAL A 117 -2.44 3.36 1.72
C VAL A 117 -3.13 4.31 2.68
N LEU A 118 -2.58 4.39 3.87
CA LEU A 118 -3.00 5.28 4.95
C LEU A 118 -1.88 6.26 5.28
N GLY A 119 -2.24 7.47 5.64
CA GLY A 119 -1.32 8.49 6.15
C GLY A 119 -1.68 8.90 7.57
N SER A 120 -0.68 9.30 8.34
CA SER A 120 -0.85 9.94 9.64
C SER A 120 0.35 10.83 9.94
N ASP A 121 0.11 11.92 10.64
CA ASP A 121 1.12 12.86 11.13
C ASP A 121 1.23 12.83 12.67
N LEU A 122 1.89 13.82 13.26
CA LEU A 122 2.00 13.97 14.72
C LEU A 122 0.69 14.30 15.42
N THR A 123 -0.35 14.73 14.72
CA THR A 123 -1.68 14.95 15.33
C THR A 123 -2.33 13.61 15.70
N GLY A 124 -1.85 12.52 15.11
CA GLY A 124 -2.37 11.17 15.27
C GLY A 124 -3.67 10.93 14.52
N ALA A 125 -4.13 11.90 13.72
CA ALA A 125 -5.22 11.69 12.77
C ALA A 125 -4.77 10.75 11.66
N VAL A 126 -5.64 9.82 11.28
CA VAL A 126 -5.40 8.86 10.20
C VAL A 126 -6.28 9.20 9.03
N GLY A 127 -5.68 9.34 7.86
CA GLY A 127 -6.35 9.56 6.58
C GLY A 127 -6.13 8.40 5.61
N GLN A 128 -7.10 8.19 4.71
CA GLN A 128 -6.97 7.28 3.58
C GLN A 128 -6.32 8.04 2.42
N VAL A 129 -5.28 7.45 1.84
CA VAL A 129 -4.56 7.98 0.67
C VAL A 129 -4.94 7.18 -0.58
N PHE A 130 -5.05 5.85 -0.46
CA PHE A 130 -5.45 4.97 -1.54
C PHE A 130 -6.32 3.80 -1.03
N PRO A 131 -7.39 3.43 -1.77
CA PRO A 131 -7.96 4.16 -2.91
C PRO A 131 -8.46 5.55 -2.50
N PRO A 132 -8.42 6.55 -3.41
CA PRO A 132 -8.81 7.92 -3.08
C PRO A 132 -10.33 8.07 -2.84
N ASP A 133 -11.11 7.19 -3.41
CA ASP A 133 -12.57 7.17 -3.29
C ASP A 133 -13.16 5.75 -3.43
N ALA A 134 -14.47 5.62 -3.25
CA ALA A 134 -15.18 4.34 -3.33
C ALA A 134 -15.32 3.78 -4.77
N HIS A 135 -15.00 4.57 -5.79
CA HIS A 135 -15.07 4.17 -7.20
C HIS A 135 -13.73 3.62 -7.71
N THR A 136 -12.66 3.83 -6.97
CA THR A 136 -11.33 3.33 -7.29
C THR A 136 -11.11 1.97 -6.65
N SER A 137 -10.79 0.96 -7.47
CA SER A 137 -10.51 -0.39 -6.97
C SER A 137 -9.19 -0.43 -6.22
N ALA A 138 -9.21 -1.00 -5.01
CA ALA A 138 -8.00 -1.34 -4.28
C ALA A 138 -7.33 -2.64 -4.80
N TYR A 139 -8.02 -3.41 -5.65
CA TYR A 139 -7.54 -4.70 -6.13
C TYR A 139 -6.59 -4.56 -7.30
N LEU A 140 -5.35 -4.94 -7.10
CA LEU A 140 -4.31 -4.99 -8.12
C LEU A 140 -4.21 -6.41 -8.68
N SER A 141 -4.87 -6.64 -9.83
CA SER A 141 -4.98 -7.96 -10.45
C SER A 141 -3.78 -8.38 -11.27
N TYR A 142 -2.94 -7.43 -11.71
CA TYR A 142 -1.81 -7.69 -12.59
C TYR A 142 -0.49 -7.56 -11.83
N PRO A 143 0.23 -8.67 -11.61
CA PRO A 143 1.53 -8.63 -10.96
C PRO A 143 2.61 -8.00 -11.86
N GLY A 144 3.64 -7.43 -11.22
CA GLY A 144 4.83 -6.92 -11.90
C GLY A 144 4.71 -5.52 -12.49
N ASN A 145 3.54 -4.87 -12.42
CA ASN A 145 3.37 -3.50 -12.88
C ASN A 145 3.57 -2.51 -11.72
N ALA A 146 4.36 -1.46 -11.96
CA ALA A 146 4.48 -0.35 -11.03
C ALA A 146 3.24 0.56 -11.19
N ILE A 147 2.47 0.68 -10.13
CA ILE A 147 1.24 1.49 -10.10
C ILE A 147 1.49 2.75 -9.28
N ALA A 148 1.23 3.91 -9.89
CA ALA A 148 1.33 5.19 -9.19
C ALA A 148 0.16 5.38 -8.22
N LEU A 149 0.45 5.76 -6.98
CA LEU A 149 -0.53 6.07 -5.95
C LEU A 149 -0.32 7.52 -5.46
N PRO A 150 -1.35 8.35 -5.40
CA PRO A 150 -2.76 8.05 -5.68
C PRO A 150 -3.05 7.76 -7.15
N ASP A 151 -2.40 8.41 -8.11
CA ASP A 151 -2.45 8.16 -9.55
C ASP A 151 -1.31 8.90 -10.30
N GLU A 152 -1.30 8.83 -11.64
CA GLU A 152 -0.27 9.49 -12.47
C GLU A 152 -0.46 11.02 -12.59
N THR A 153 -1.59 11.57 -12.16
CA THR A 153 -1.92 12.99 -12.27
C THR A 153 -1.64 13.74 -10.98
N TRP A 154 -1.94 13.12 -9.83
CA TRP A 154 -1.88 13.72 -8.50
C TRP A 154 -0.61 13.35 -7.76
N TYR A 155 -0.23 14.20 -6.82
CA TYR A 155 0.83 13.97 -5.84
C TYR A 155 0.25 13.94 -4.43
N ILE A 156 0.90 13.20 -3.56
CA ILE A 156 0.77 13.39 -2.12
C ILE A 156 1.65 14.59 -1.77
N GLU A 157 1.16 15.51 -0.96
CA GLU A 157 1.89 16.69 -0.50
C GLU A 157 2.01 16.66 1.02
N MET A 158 3.21 16.88 1.54
CA MET A 158 3.43 17.06 2.99
C MET A 158 2.81 18.39 3.42
N ASP A 159 2.02 18.37 4.46
CA ASP A 159 1.37 19.55 5.03
C ASP A 159 2.35 20.47 5.79
N ASN A 160 1.86 21.25 6.76
CA ASN A 160 2.71 22.13 7.57
C ASN A 160 2.96 21.57 8.99
N THR A 161 2.56 20.34 9.28
CA THR A 161 2.72 19.70 10.59
C THR A 161 4.08 19.02 10.68
N VAL A 162 5.09 19.78 11.08
CA VAL A 162 6.49 19.32 11.18
C VAL A 162 6.62 18.18 12.21
N GLY A 163 7.44 17.17 11.87
CA GLY A 163 7.75 16.06 12.80
C GLY A 163 7.98 14.74 12.10
N THR A 164 7.13 13.76 12.31
CA THR A 164 7.21 12.46 11.64
C THR A 164 5.87 12.14 11.01
N ASP A 165 5.86 11.99 9.70
CA ASP A 165 4.73 11.50 8.95
C ASP A 165 4.84 9.98 8.79
N PHE A 166 3.72 9.29 8.88
CA PHE A 166 3.65 7.86 8.67
C PHE A 166 2.88 7.52 7.40
N ILE A 167 3.44 6.64 6.61
CA ILE A 167 2.76 6.00 5.49
C ILE A 167 2.60 4.53 5.86
N GLY A 168 1.36 4.07 5.96
CA GLY A 168 1.02 2.66 6.18
C GLY A 168 0.49 2.06 4.89
N ILE A 169 1.14 1.00 4.41
CA ILE A 169 0.69 0.24 3.26
C ILE A 169 0.16 -1.08 3.77
N VAL A 170 -1.12 -1.33 3.52
CA VAL A 170 -1.77 -2.60 3.85
C VAL A 170 -1.95 -3.39 2.56
N TYR A 171 -1.34 -4.55 2.51
CA TYR A 171 -1.46 -5.53 1.44
C TYR A 171 -2.35 -6.66 1.93
N SER A 172 -3.46 -6.93 1.25
CA SER A 172 -4.46 -7.88 1.73
C SER A 172 -4.97 -8.81 0.65
N LEU A 173 -5.17 -10.09 1.00
CA LEU A 173 -5.81 -11.10 0.15
C LEU A 173 -7.33 -10.95 0.10
N GLN A 174 -7.90 -10.14 0.98
CA GLN A 174 -9.33 -9.90 1.09
C GLN A 174 -9.63 -8.41 1.08
N ALA A 175 -10.78 -8.04 0.52
CA ALA A 175 -11.23 -6.66 0.58
C ALA A 175 -11.41 -6.20 2.03
N LEU A 176 -10.94 -4.99 2.33
CA LEU A 176 -11.08 -4.33 3.63
C LEU A 176 -12.02 -3.12 3.49
N ASN A 177 -12.85 -2.91 4.51
CA ASN A 177 -13.65 -1.69 4.59
C ASN A 177 -12.79 -0.56 5.19
N MET A 178 -12.21 0.26 4.32
CA MET A 178 -11.27 1.30 4.74
C MET A 178 -11.94 2.44 5.49
N GLU A 179 -13.15 2.85 5.12
CA GLU A 179 -13.90 3.88 5.84
C GLU A 179 -14.09 3.49 7.31
N MET A 180 -14.57 2.27 7.55
CA MET A 180 -14.74 1.75 8.91
C MET A 180 -13.40 1.60 9.65
N MET A 181 -12.33 1.20 8.95
CA MET A 181 -11.00 1.07 9.55
C MET A 181 -10.44 2.42 9.98
N VAL A 182 -10.48 3.42 9.11
CA VAL A 182 -10.01 4.79 9.41
C VAL A 182 -10.82 5.39 10.56
N GLU A 183 -12.15 5.24 10.54
CA GLU A 183 -13.01 5.69 11.65
C GLU A 183 -12.60 5.06 12.99
N LYS A 184 -12.39 3.74 13.01
CA LYS A 184 -11.96 3.04 14.21
C LYS A 184 -10.56 3.45 14.64
N MET A 185 -9.60 3.61 13.72
CA MET A 185 -8.25 4.07 14.04
C MET A 185 -8.25 5.46 14.67
N ASN A 186 -9.09 6.37 14.17
CA ASN A 186 -9.23 7.72 14.73
C ASN A 186 -9.89 7.74 16.14
N LYS A 187 -10.64 6.71 16.51
CA LYS A 187 -11.20 6.50 17.85
C LYS A 187 -10.27 5.72 18.79
N THR A 188 -9.23 5.09 18.27
CA THR A 188 -8.27 4.28 19.02
C THR A 188 -7.11 5.16 19.50
N THR A 189 -6.69 5.00 20.75
CA THR A 189 -5.49 5.65 21.30
C THR A 189 -4.23 4.89 20.92
N GLY A 190 -3.08 5.57 20.92
CA GLY A 190 -1.77 4.97 20.61
C GLY A 190 -1.13 5.58 19.37
N THR A 191 0.06 5.10 19.05
CA THR A 191 0.80 5.47 17.85
C THR A 191 0.13 4.89 16.57
N PHE A 192 0.42 5.48 15.42
CA PHE A 192 -0.12 4.97 14.14
C PHE A 192 0.14 3.46 13.92
N PRO A 193 1.36 2.92 14.16
CA PRO A 193 1.59 1.48 14.07
C PRO A 193 0.72 0.64 15.02
N GLU A 194 0.56 1.09 16.27
CA GLU A 194 -0.26 0.39 17.27
C GLU A 194 -1.73 0.38 16.90
N LYS A 195 -2.26 1.51 16.42
CA LYS A 195 -3.63 1.61 15.90
C LYS A 195 -3.86 0.64 14.74
N LEU A 196 -2.95 0.63 13.77
CA LEU A 196 -3.06 -0.24 12.59
C LEU A 196 -3.01 -1.72 12.98
N GLN A 197 -2.09 -2.09 13.87
CA GLN A 197 -1.98 -3.45 14.40
C GLN A 197 -3.26 -3.86 15.14
N THR A 198 -3.81 -2.99 15.96
CA THR A 198 -5.05 -3.26 16.73
C THR A 198 -6.24 -3.51 15.79
N ILE A 199 -6.38 -2.71 14.73
CA ILE A 199 -7.53 -2.79 13.81
C ILE A 199 -7.43 -3.99 12.87
N LEU A 200 -6.24 -4.33 12.42
CA LEU A 200 -6.03 -5.51 11.57
C LEU A 200 -6.07 -6.83 12.38
N GLY A 201 -5.59 -6.80 13.63
CA GLY A 201 -5.68 -7.92 14.56
C GLY A 201 -5.15 -9.24 13.97
N ASP A 202 -5.93 -10.30 14.12
CA ASP A 202 -5.59 -11.67 13.69
C ASP A 202 -5.45 -11.83 12.16
N ARG A 203 -5.79 -10.81 11.38
CA ARG A 203 -5.54 -10.82 9.94
C ARG A 203 -4.08 -10.63 9.60
N LEU A 204 -3.31 -9.99 10.51
CA LEU A 204 -1.90 -9.69 10.26
C LEU A 204 -1.04 -10.95 10.28
N ILE A 205 -0.22 -11.08 9.24
CA ILE A 205 0.86 -12.04 9.21
C ILE A 205 1.86 -11.68 10.31
N PRO A 206 2.28 -12.64 11.15
CA PRO A 206 3.30 -12.40 12.17
C PRO A 206 4.62 -11.87 11.57
N ASN A 207 5.26 -10.92 12.25
CA ASN A 207 6.50 -10.29 11.74
C ASN A 207 7.62 -11.29 11.45
N GLU A 208 7.65 -12.40 12.16
CA GLU A 208 8.63 -13.48 12.00
C GLU A 208 8.48 -14.22 10.66
N ALA A 209 7.28 -14.16 10.08
CA ALA A 209 6.97 -14.75 8.76
C ALA A 209 7.15 -13.75 7.60
N ILE A 210 7.64 -12.54 7.90
CA ILE A 210 7.86 -11.48 6.91
C ILE A 210 9.35 -11.21 6.76
N THR A 211 9.85 -11.26 5.54
CA THR A 211 11.20 -10.82 5.19
C THR A 211 11.12 -9.45 4.53
N TYR A 212 11.73 -8.44 5.16
CA TYR A 212 11.83 -7.09 4.62
C TYR A 212 13.11 -6.92 3.80
N ARG A 213 13.01 -6.25 2.64
CA ARG A 213 14.17 -5.98 1.77
C ARG A 213 15.03 -4.87 2.37
N THR A 214 16.34 -4.92 2.12
CA THR A 214 17.31 -3.94 2.63
C THR A 214 17.70 -2.89 1.59
N ASP A 215 17.47 -3.19 0.33
CA ASP A 215 17.86 -2.36 -0.83
C ASP A 215 16.75 -1.38 -1.27
N ARG A 216 15.51 -1.66 -0.88
CA ARG A 216 14.32 -0.85 -1.18
C ARG A 216 13.21 -1.16 -0.18
N ILE A 217 12.15 -0.35 -0.18
CA ILE A 217 10.93 -0.72 0.54
C ILE A 217 10.35 -1.95 -0.15
N GLY A 218 10.24 -3.05 0.57
CA GLY A 218 9.70 -4.29 0.01
C GLY A 218 9.61 -5.39 1.04
N PHE A 219 8.74 -6.34 0.76
CA PHE A 219 8.46 -7.45 1.65
C PHE A 219 8.23 -8.74 0.87
N GLN A 220 8.48 -9.84 1.51
CA GLN A 220 8.07 -11.17 1.12
C GLN A 220 7.59 -11.90 2.37
N ALA A 221 6.40 -12.48 2.31
CA ALA A 221 5.81 -13.20 3.42
C ALA A 221 5.16 -14.50 2.93
N LYS A 222 5.21 -15.51 3.79
CA LYS A 222 4.47 -16.75 3.63
C LYS A 222 3.46 -16.87 4.77
N SER A 223 2.24 -17.17 4.44
CA SER A 223 1.17 -17.23 5.43
C SER A 223 0.22 -18.37 5.20
N THR A 224 -0.23 -18.95 6.32
CA THR A 224 -1.35 -19.87 6.39
C THR A 224 -2.36 -19.30 7.37
N GLY A 225 -3.56 -19.00 6.90
CA GLY A 225 -4.65 -18.49 7.73
C GLY A 225 -4.66 -16.97 7.98
N HIS A 226 -3.54 -16.25 7.83
CA HIS A 226 -3.52 -14.78 7.90
C HIS A 226 -3.71 -14.18 6.50
N THR A 227 -4.37 -13.03 6.42
CA THR A 227 -4.80 -12.46 5.15
C THR A 227 -4.23 -11.08 4.84
N ALA A 228 -3.51 -10.47 5.76
CA ALA A 228 -3.01 -9.10 5.58
C ALA A 228 -1.58 -8.94 6.08
N LEU A 229 -0.86 -8.04 5.44
CA LEU A 229 0.46 -7.55 5.83
C LEU A 229 0.41 -6.03 5.87
N ALA A 230 1.07 -5.42 6.84
CA ALA A 230 1.24 -3.98 6.90
C ALA A 230 2.73 -3.62 6.88
N THR A 231 3.10 -2.68 6.02
CA THR A 231 4.42 -2.07 5.98
C THR A 231 4.31 -0.60 6.33
N ILE A 232 5.04 -0.14 7.33
CA ILE A 232 4.97 1.22 7.84
C ILE A 232 6.30 1.93 7.59
N ILE A 233 6.20 3.11 6.98
CA ILE A 233 7.32 3.98 6.65
C ILE A 233 7.18 5.25 7.48
N ALA A 234 8.23 5.65 8.18
CA ALA A 234 8.32 6.93 8.84
C ALA A 234 9.10 7.92 7.96
N MET A 235 8.51 9.06 7.68
CA MET A 235 9.14 10.15 6.95
C MET A 235 9.46 11.31 7.90
N GLU A 236 10.73 11.69 7.98
CA GLU A 236 11.10 12.88 8.74
C GLU A 236 10.63 14.13 8.00
N HIS A 237 9.75 14.90 8.65
CA HIS A 237 9.15 16.12 8.12
C HIS A 237 9.75 17.34 8.80
N THR A 238 10.37 18.20 8.02
CA THR A 238 11.05 19.42 8.49
C THR A 238 10.31 20.67 8.05
N ALA A 239 10.55 21.79 8.74
CA ALA A 239 10.00 23.06 8.31
C ALA A 239 10.57 23.47 6.93
N LYS A 240 9.75 24.17 6.16
CA LYS A 240 10.20 24.83 4.93
C LYS A 240 11.19 25.93 5.32
N GLN A 241 12.36 25.92 4.71
CA GLN A 241 13.39 26.96 4.89
C GLN A 241 13.06 28.22 4.08
#